data_f12a2da1ce682bb1b46f67ba50261612
#
_entry.id   f12a2da1ce682bb1b46f67ba50261612
#
_cell.length_a   1.000
_cell.length_b   1.000
_cell.length_c   1.000
_cell.angle_alpha   90.00
_cell.angle_beta   90.00
_cell.angle_gamma   90.00
#
_symmetry.space_group_name_H-M   'P 1'
#
loop_
_entity.id
_entity.type
_entity.pdbx_description
1 polymer ?
#
loop_
_entity_poly.entity_id
_entity_poly.type
_entity_poly.pdbx_seq_one_letter_code
_entity_poly.pdbx_strand_id
1 'polypeptide(L)'
;MFAVKTIRWVAAAALALTASGAMAFEPAGKVECIAPSDPGGGWDFTCRSVGNVLEELELVPASVQTINMAGAGGGVAFAHTVSKRKGDDQLLVAASTATTTRLAQGQFPGMDADMVNWIGAVGADYGVIAVSKDSPYQDLNSLMSALKEDPRSVKFAGGSANGGWDHLKVLIAAKAAGVENLPRIPYLSYNNGGEAMTQVIGGHVDAFTGDITETQGFLESGDLRVLAVLSDERLPGDLADIPTAKEQGIDAVGPNWRGFYMPSDIDEDAKQYWVDAVDELYASDQWKKVMKSNGLMPFHPDSGEFQAFVKQQINDIQSLSKEIGLIQ
;
A
#
# COMPACT_ATOMS: atom_id res chain seq x y z
N MET A 1 -39.91 -15.43 86.66
CA MET A 1 -39.92 -16.20 85.49
C MET A 1 -39.62 -15.23 84.32
N PHE A 2 -38.34 -15.04 84.02
CA PHE A 2 -37.88 -14.01 83.02
C PHE A 2 -37.43 -14.73 81.73
N ALA A 3 -38.06 -14.38 80.60
CA ALA A 3 -37.74 -14.85 79.33
C ALA A 3 -36.68 -13.95 78.65
N VAL A 4 -35.50 -14.52 78.35
CA VAL A 4 -34.40 -13.83 77.65
C VAL A 4 -34.63 -14.00 76.17
N LYS A 5 -34.83 -12.88 75.42
CA LYS A 5 -34.86 -12.84 73.95
C LYS A 5 -33.45 -12.68 73.42
N THR A 6 -32.92 -13.70 72.76
CA THR A 6 -31.68 -13.67 72.03
C THR A 6 -31.90 -13.00 70.67
N ILE A 7 -31.23 -11.85 70.41
CA ILE A 7 -31.19 -11.17 69.14
C ILE A 7 -30.05 -11.76 68.34
N ARG A 8 -30.36 -12.41 67.18
CA ARG A 8 -29.38 -12.87 66.21
C ARG A 8 -29.07 -11.72 65.24
N TRP A 9 -27.83 -11.28 65.26
CA TRP A 9 -27.26 -10.40 64.25
C TRP A 9 -26.89 -11.19 63.04
N VAL A 10 -27.55 -10.94 61.86
CA VAL A 10 -27.11 -11.45 60.56
C VAL A 10 -26.22 -10.37 59.96
N ALA A 11 -24.92 -10.66 59.93
CA ALA A 11 -23.98 -9.81 59.20
C ALA A 11 -24.06 -10.15 57.70
N ALA A 12 -24.69 -9.25 56.93
CA ALA A 12 -24.64 -9.31 55.45
C ALA A 12 -23.30 -8.76 55.00
N ALA A 13 -22.39 -9.64 54.57
CA ALA A 13 -21.18 -9.24 53.89
C ALA A 13 -21.53 -8.87 52.44
N ALA A 14 -21.55 -7.58 52.14
CA ALA A 14 -21.64 -7.09 50.77
C ALA A 14 -20.29 -7.33 50.08
N LEU A 15 -20.22 -8.35 49.18
CA LEU A 15 -19.14 -8.47 48.21
C LEU A 15 -19.26 -7.33 47.20
N ALA A 16 -18.45 -6.28 47.34
CA ALA A 16 -18.25 -5.31 46.28
C ALA A 16 -17.41 -6.00 45.19
N LEU A 17 -18.04 -6.49 44.12
CA LEU A 17 -17.37 -6.78 42.87
C LEU A 17 -16.87 -5.44 42.30
N THR A 18 -15.61 -5.14 42.51
CA THR A 18 -14.92 -4.14 41.69
C THR A 18 -14.79 -4.74 40.30
N ALA A 19 -15.73 -4.43 39.41
CA ALA A 19 -15.52 -4.55 38.00
C ALA A 19 -14.35 -3.62 37.66
N SER A 20 -13.14 -4.15 37.58
CA SER A 20 -12.05 -3.49 36.87
C SER A 20 -12.49 -3.42 35.41
N GLY A 21 -13.14 -2.32 35.00
CA GLY A 21 -13.32 -2.01 33.62
C GLY A 21 -11.92 -2.02 33.00
N ALA A 22 -11.63 -2.95 32.11
CA ALA A 22 -10.48 -2.83 31.23
C ALA A 22 -10.66 -1.46 30.53
N MET A 23 -9.74 -0.55 30.77
CA MET A 23 -9.71 0.70 30.00
C MET A 23 -9.42 0.27 28.56
N ALA A 24 -10.33 0.55 27.65
CA ALA A 24 -10.08 0.34 26.23
C ALA A 24 -8.80 1.07 25.85
N PHE A 25 -7.97 0.45 25.02
CA PHE A 25 -6.76 1.11 24.50
C PHE A 25 -7.17 2.38 23.76
N GLU A 26 -6.45 3.46 24.00
CA GLU A 26 -6.49 4.70 23.22
C GLU A 26 -5.04 5.12 22.96
N PRO A 27 -4.71 5.58 21.73
CA PRO A 27 -3.37 6.08 21.43
C PRO A 27 -3.00 7.20 22.40
N ALA A 28 -1.84 7.06 23.05
CA ALA A 28 -1.36 8.04 24.03
C ALA A 28 -0.05 8.65 23.55
N GLY A 29 -0.04 9.97 23.34
CA GLY A 29 1.18 10.66 22.96
C GLY A 29 1.41 10.73 21.45
N LYS A 30 2.61 10.36 20.99
CA LYS A 30 3.02 10.54 19.61
C LYS A 30 2.78 9.26 18.79
N VAL A 31 1.88 9.34 17.82
CA VAL A 31 1.70 8.28 16.81
C VAL A 31 2.68 8.51 15.67
N GLU A 32 3.33 7.45 15.22
CA GLU A 32 4.26 7.47 14.09
C GLU A 32 3.73 6.62 12.92
N CYS A 33 3.96 7.09 11.71
CA CYS A 33 3.77 6.32 10.49
C CYS A 33 5.08 6.23 9.71
N ILE A 34 5.64 5.04 9.61
CA ILE A 34 6.80 4.81 8.75
C ILE A 34 6.31 4.64 7.31
N ALA A 35 6.84 5.49 6.42
CA ALA A 35 6.72 5.38 4.97
C ALA A 35 7.98 4.73 4.40
N PRO A 36 7.93 3.48 3.86
CA PRO A 36 9.11 2.79 3.33
C PRO A 36 9.65 3.35 2.00
N SER A 37 9.54 4.64 1.78
CA SER A 37 10.00 5.36 0.59
C SER A 37 10.55 6.74 0.95
N ASP A 38 11.20 7.39 -0.01
CA ASP A 38 11.49 8.81 0.09
C ASP A 38 10.20 9.65 0.03
N PRO A 39 10.23 10.92 0.49
CA PRO A 39 9.10 11.83 0.36
C PRO A 39 8.59 11.92 -1.09
N GLY A 40 7.25 11.93 -1.25
CA GLY A 40 6.57 11.96 -2.55
C GLY A 40 6.31 10.59 -3.19
N GLY A 41 6.76 9.50 -2.57
CA GLY A 41 6.37 8.15 -2.99
C GLY A 41 4.99 7.74 -2.47
N GLY A 42 4.41 6.66 -3.04
CA GLY A 42 3.08 6.21 -2.69
C GLY A 42 2.88 5.85 -1.22
N TRP A 43 3.89 5.33 -0.53
CA TRP A 43 3.83 5.08 0.93
C TRP A 43 3.88 6.37 1.75
N ASP A 44 4.65 7.37 1.29
CA ASP A 44 4.66 8.71 1.91
C ASP A 44 3.29 9.38 1.79
N PHE A 45 2.69 9.33 0.60
CA PHE A 45 1.31 9.75 0.38
C PHE A 45 0.34 9.04 1.34
N THR A 46 0.45 7.71 1.48
CA THR A 46 -0.43 6.93 2.36
C THR A 46 -0.31 7.38 3.82
N CYS A 47 0.91 7.49 4.36
CA CYS A 47 1.14 7.94 5.74
C CYS A 47 0.59 9.34 5.98
N ARG A 48 0.86 10.30 5.10
CA ARG A 48 0.44 11.69 5.29
C ARG A 48 -1.06 11.85 5.17
N SER A 49 -1.67 11.26 4.13
CA SER A 49 -3.10 11.40 3.90
C SER A 49 -3.92 10.72 4.99
N VAL A 50 -3.53 9.50 5.39
CA VAL A 50 -4.20 8.79 6.50
C VAL A 50 -3.97 9.50 7.82
N GLY A 51 -2.75 9.94 8.12
CA GLY A 51 -2.43 10.67 9.34
C GLY A 51 -3.27 11.95 9.50
N ASN A 52 -3.46 12.72 8.43
CA ASN A 52 -4.31 13.91 8.45
C ASN A 52 -5.78 13.56 8.72
N VAL A 53 -6.31 12.50 8.09
CA VAL A 53 -7.71 12.11 8.30
C VAL A 53 -7.93 11.51 9.68
N LEU A 54 -7.00 10.74 10.24
CA LEU A 54 -7.06 10.25 11.62
C LEU A 54 -7.12 11.42 12.63
N GLU A 55 -6.35 12.50 12.38
CA GLU A 55 -6.39 13.72 13.19
C GLU A 55 -7.73 14.45 13.03
N GLU A 56 -8.24 14.61 11.80
CA GLU A 56 -9.53 15.25 11.53
C GLU A 56 -10.72 14.50 12.17
N LEU A 57 -10.62 13.19 12.30
CA LEU A 57 -11.62 12.32 12.94
C LEU A 57 -11.42 12.18 14.45
N GLU A 58 -10.41 12.85 15.02
CA GLU A 58 -10.05 12.76 16.44
C GLU A 58 -9.73 11.33 16.92
N LEU A 59 -9.31 10.46 15.99
CA LEU A 59 -8.87 9.07 16.25
C LEU A 59 -7.43 8.98 16.76
N VAL A 60 -6.73 10.09 16.82
CA VAL A 60 -5.38 10.21 17.40
C VAL A 60 -5.31 11.50 18.20
N PRO A 61 -4.56 11.52 19.33
CA PRO A 61 -4.52 12.69 20.23
C PRO A 61 -3.74 13.89 19.67
N ALA A 62 -2.95 13.68 18.62
CA ALA A 62 -2.12 14.70 17.97
C ALA A 62 -1.77 14.25 16.54
N SER A 63 -1.14 15.13 15.78
CA SER A 63 -0.72 14.84 14.39
C SER A 63 0.18 13.60 14.32
N VAL A 64 -0.10 12.73 13.35
CA VAL A 64 0.72 11.55 13.07
C VAL A 64 2.05 11.99 12.44
N GLN A 65 3.15 11.59 13.04
CA GLN A 65 4.46 11.88 12.48
C GLN A 65 4.83 10.89 11.37
N THR A 66 4.93 11.35 10.14
CA THR A 66 5.46 10.55 9.03
C THR A 66 6.99 10.49 9.09
N ILE A 67 7.55 9.27 9.04
CA ILE A 67 8.99 8.98 9.02
C ILE A 67 9.30 8.25 7.72
N ASN A 68 10.05 8.89 6.83
CA ASN A 68 10.50 8.23 5.60
C ASN A 68 11.69 7.31 5.89
N MET A 69 11.58 6.04 5.51
CA MET A 69 12.60 5.00 5.71
C MET A 69 12.75 4.16 4.44
N ALA A 70 13.32 4.77 3.41
CA ALA A 70 13.58 4.12 2.14
C ALA A 70 14.67 3.04 2.23
N GLY A 71 14.65 2.10 1.30
CA GLY A 71 15.72 1.12 1.11
C GLY A 71 15.23 -0.31 0.94
N ALA A 72 15.91 -1.07 0.10
CA ALA A 72 15.64 -2.48 -0.23
C ALA A 72 14.17 -2.77 -0.61
N GLY A 73 13.48 -1.82 -1.28
CA GLY A 73 12.06 -1.97 -1.64
C GLY A 73 11.12 -2.12 -0.45
N GLY A 74 11.40 -1.39 0.65
CA GLY A 74 10.67 -1.45 1.91
C GLY A 74 11.27 -2.42 2.95
N GLY A 75 12.28 -3.21 2.58
CA GLY A 75 12.90 -4.20 3.47
C GLY A 75 13.60 -3.58 4.68
N VAL A 76 14.16 -2.37 4.56
CA VAL A 76 14.77 -1.66 5.69
C VAL A 76 13.71 -1.33 6.75
N ALA A 77 12.57 -0.78 6.34
CA ALA A 77 11.47 -0.46 7.26
C ALA A 77 10.87 -1.75 7.87
N PHE A 78 10.67 -2.80 7.07
CA PHE A 78 10.16 -4.07 7.56
C PHE A 78 11.09 -4.69 8.62
N ALA A 79 12.40 -4.75 8.32
CA ALA A 79 13.41 -5.24 9.25
C ALA A 79 13.50 -4.39 10.54
N HIS A 80 13.38 -3.06 10.41
CA HIS A 80 13.34 -2.15 11.55
C HIS A 80 12.13 -2.44 12.44
N THR A 81 10.95 -2.59 11.86
CA THR A 81 9.71 -2.91 12.58
C THR A 81 9.83 -4.22 13.33
N VAL A 82 10.24 -5.30 12.64
CA VAL A 82 10.34 -6.64 13.23
C VAL A 82 11.41 -6.73 14.32
N SER A 83 12.54 -6.00 14.18
CA SER A 83 13.68 -6.18 15.09
C SER A 83 13.82 -5.10 16.16
N LYS A 84 13.26 -3.90 15.99
CA LYS A 84 13.48 -2.74 16.85
C LYS A 84 12.21 -2.15 17.46
N ARG A 85 11.05 -2.48 16.90
CA ARG A 85 9.79 -1.83 17.27
C ARG A 85 8.74 -2.83 17.80
N LYS A 86 9.15 -4.03 18.22
CA LYS A 86 8.24 -5.01 18.84
C LYS A 86 7.49 -4.41 20.02
N GLY A 87 6.20 -4.66 20.11
CA GLY A 87 5.34 -4.14 21.17
C GLY A 87 5.06 -2.64 21.09
N ASP A 88 5.43 -1.97 19.99
CA ASP A 88 5.13 -0.56 19.79
C ASP A 88 3.72 -0.40 19.20
N ASP A 89 2.77 -0.08 20.06
CA ASP A 89 1.36 0.08 19.74
C ASP A 89 1.00 1.48 19.19
N GLN A 90 1.97 2.40 19.07
CA GLN A 90 1.83 3.73 18.49
C GLN A 90 2.45 3.84 17.08
N LEU A 91 2.85 2.71 16.47
CA LEU A 91 3.49 2.69 15.17
C LEU A 91 2.61 2.02 14.11
N LEU A 92 2.27 2.78 13.08
CA LEU A 92 1.77 2.28 11.80
C LEU A 92 2.92 2.23 10.77
N VAL A 93 2.90 1.26 9.89
CA VAL A 93 3.83 1.20 8.76
C VAL A 93 3.05 1.04 7.48
N ALA A 94 3.23 1.98 6.55
CA ALA A 94 2.54 1.93 5.27
C ALA A 94 2.97 0.71 4.45
N ALA A 95 2.00 0.04 3.87
CA ALA A 95 2.18 -1.16 3.07
C ALA A 95 1.31 -1.13 1.82
N SER A 96 1.64 -2.00 0.88
CA SER A 96 0.92 -2.11 -0.38
C SER A 96 1.22 -3.45 -1.06
N THR A 97 0.67 -3.68 -2.25
CA THR A 97 1.06 -4.82 -3.10
C THR A 97 2.58 -4.87 -3.33
N ALA A 98 3.27 -3.72 -3.31
CA ALA A 98 4.73 -3.72 -3.42
C ALA A 98 5.41 -4.42 -2.22
N THR A 99 4.88 -4.28 -1.01
CA THR A 99 5.39 -4.99 0.19
C THR A 99 5.20 -6.51 0.05
N THR A 100 3.99 -6.95 -0.30
CA THR A 100 3.69 -8.38 -0.49
C THR A 100 4.47 -9.00 -1.65
N THR A 101 4.76 -8.22 -2.70
CA THR A 101 5.62 -8.64 -3.80
C THR A 101 7.03 -8.97 -3.33
N ARG A 102 7.62 -8.14 -2.49
CA ARG A 102 8.97 -8.38 -1.96
C ARG A 102 9.02 -9.58 -1.02
N LEU A 103 7.99 -9.75 -0.17
CA LEU A 103 7.83 -10.95 0.68
C LEU A 103 7.68 -12.22 -0.19
N ALA A 104 6.80 -12.19 -1.21
CA ALA A 104 6.57 -13.30 -2.14
C ALA A 104 7.84 -13.77 -2.86
N GLN A 105 8.74 -12.85 -3.15
CA GLN A 105 9.99 -13.10 -3.84
C GLN A 105 11.16 -13.44 -2.90
N GLY A 106 10.92 -13.51 -1.56
CA GLY A 106 11.97 -13.77 -0.57
C GLY A 106 13.02 -12.66 -0.47
N GLN A 107 12.67 -11.43 -0.86
CA GLN A 107 13.59 -10.29 -0.89
C GLN A 107 13.76 -9.59 0.46
N PHE A 108 13.03 -10.05 1.48
CA PHE A 108 13.25 -9.70 2.89
C PHE A 108 13.82 -10.93 3.62
N PRO A 109 15.15 -11.14 3.63
CA PRO A 109 15.77 -12.38 4.08
C PRO A 109 15.39 -12.74 5.52
N GLY A 110 14.85 -13.94 5.72
CA GLY A 110 14.46 -14.46 7.04
C GLY A 110 13.20 -13.79 7.60
N MET A 111 12.43 -13.09 6.79
CA MET A 111 11.19 -12.42 7.21
C MET A 111 10.00 -12.92 6.40
N ASP A 112 8.83 -12.94 7.04
CA ASP A 112 7.56 -13.35 6.45
C ASP A 112 6.40 -12.47 6.96
N ALA A 113 5.21 -12.69 6.40
CA ALA A 113 4.01 -11.93 6.73
C ALA A 113 3.48 -12.14 8.15
N ASP A 114 3.89 -13.20 8.84
CA ASP A 114 3.43 -13.52 10.20
C ASP A 114 4.23 -12.79 11.28
N MET A 115 5.31 -12.10 10.89
CA MET A 115 6.15 -11.33 11.82
C MET A 115 5.60 -9.94 12.17
N VAL A 116 4.45 -9.56 11.59
CA VAL A 116 3.78 -8.26 11.79
C VAL A 116 2.27 -8.48 11.87
N ASN A 117 1.56 -7.48 12.39
CA ASN A 117 0.09 -7.46 12.41
C ASN A 117 -0.43 -6.63 11.23
N TRP A 118 -1.09 -7.25 10.28
CA TRP A 118 -1.75 -6.56 9.17
C TRP A 118 -3.08 -5.99 9.64
N ILE A 119 -3.24 -4.66 9.52
CA ILE A 119 -4.36 -3.93 10.15
C ILE A 119 -5.51 -3.73 9.18
N GLY A 120 -5.25 -3.31 7.94
CA GLY A 120 -6.30 -3.09 6.95
C GLY A 120 -5.78 -2.35 5.73
N ALA A 121 -6.62 -2.28 4.71
CA ALA A 121 -6.40 -1.49 3.51
C ALA A 121 -7.36 -0.29 3.45
N VAL A 122 -6.92 0.80 2.86
CA VAL A 122 -7.67 2.07 2.78
C VAL A 122 -8.00 2.49 1.34
N GLY A 123 -7.82 1.59 0.39
CA GLY A 123 -8.08 1.81 -1.03
C GLY A 123 -7.06 1.11 -1.90
N ALA A 124 -7.25 1.16 -3.21
CA ALA A 124 -6.27 0.70 -4.19
C ALA A 124 -5.90 1.83 -5.14
N ASP A 125 -4.63 1.91 -5.39
CA ASP A 125 -4.06 2.69 -6.48
C ASP A 125 -3.93 1.78 -7.72
N TYR A 126 -3.92 2.35 -8.90
CA TYR A 126 -3.75 1.55 -10.11
C TYR A 126 -2.48 1.92 -10.85
N GLY A 127 -1.83 0.88 -11.35
CA GLY A 127 -0.65 1.03 -12.17
C GLY A 127 -0.90 1.83 -13.43
N VAL A 128 0.12 2.56 -13.86
CA VAL A 128 0.13 3.25 -15.14
C VAL A 128 1.38 2.90 -15.93
N ILE A 129 1.25 3.03 -17.26
CA ILE A 129 2.39 3.14 -18.17
C ILE A 129 2.31 4.51 -18.82
N ALA A 130 3.32 5.33 -18.59
CA ALA A 130 3.37 6.71 -19.07
C ALA A 130 4.68 7.00 -19.78
N VAL A 131 4.67 8.02 -20.63
CA VAL A 131 5.84 8.47 -21.40
C VAL A 131 5.93 10.00 -21.34
N SER A 132 7.09 10.55 -21.70
CA SER A 132 7.19 12.00 -21.93
C SER A 132 6.20 12.46 -23.02
N LYS A 133 5.71 13.68 -22.93
CA LYS A 133 4.86 14.30 -23.97
C LYS A 133 5.46 14.22 -25.36
N ASP A 134 6.79 14.26 -25.47
CA ASP A 134 7.56 14.25 -26.71
C ASP A 134 7.88 12.84 -27.23
N SER A 135 7.43 11.81 -26.49
CA SER A 135 7.63 10.41 -26.88
C SER A 135 6.97 10.06 -28.20
N PRO A 136 7.57 9.20 -29.04
CA PRO A 136 6.96 8.70 -30.27
C PRO A 136 5.74 7.79 -29.99
N TYR A 137 5.64 7.20 -28.79
CA TYR A 137 4.55 6.31 -28.43
C TYR A 137 3.30 7.09 -28.07
N GLN A 138 2.20 6.86 -28.80
CA GLN A 138 0.93 7.56 -28.62
C GLN A 138 -0.08 6.76 -27.82
N ASP A 139 0.07 5.44 -27.76
CA ASP A 139 -0.77 4.49 -27.05
C ASP A 139 0.05 3.31 -26.55
N LEU A 140 -0.57 2.44 -25.73
CA LEU A 140 0.11 1.26 -25.18
C LEU A 140 0.47 0.25 -26.27
N ASN A 141 -0.36 0.12 -27.31
CA ASN A 141 -0.11 -0.81 -28.42
C ASN A 141 1.15 -0.47 -29.19
N SER A 142 1.40 0.81 -29.47
CA SER A 142 2.61 1.25 -30.17
C SER A 142 3.88 0.96 -29.37
N LEU A 143 3.84 1.14 -28.07
CA LEU A 143 4.94 0.82 -27.17
C LEU A 143 5.17 -0.70 -27.08
N MET A 144 4.09 -1.50 -26.92
CA MET A 144 4.19 -2.95 -26.86
C MET A 144 4.63 -3.56 -28.20
N SER A 145 4.30 -2.93 -29.32
CA SER A 145 4.79 -3.36 -30.64
C SER A 145 6.31 -3.22 -30.75
N ALA A 146 6.88 -2.12 -30.26
CA ALA A 146 8.33 -1.95 -30.21
C ALA A 146 9.00 -3.03 -29.34
N LEU A 147 8.40 -3.38 -28.18
CA LEU A 147 8.90 -4.46 -27.32
C LEU A 147 8.81 -5.86 -27.97
N LYS A 148 7.80 -6.11 -28.83
CA LYS A 148 7.70 -7.37 -29.59
C LYS A 148 8.82 -7.51 -30.62
N GLU A 149 9.22 -6.41 -31.24
CA GLU A 149 10.33 -6.39 -32.20
C GLU A 149 11.69 -6.57 -31.50
N ASP A 150 11.93 -5.80 -30.42
CA ASP A 150 13.10 -5.99 -29.55
C ASP A 150 12.69 -5.66 -28.09
N PRO A 151 12.70 -6.64 -27.18
CA PRO A 151 12.39 -6.40 -25.75
C PRO A 151 13.28 -5.36 -25.07
N ARG A 152 14.42 -4.99 -25.67
CA ARG A 152 15.33 -3.96 -25.13
C ARG A 152 15.12 -2.57 -25.71
N SER A 153 14.18 -2.41 -26.63
CA SER A 153 13.94 -1.15 -27.34
C SER A 153 13.34 -0.06 -26.44
N VAL A 154 12.68 -0.42 -25.32
CA VAL A 154 12.05 0.52 -24.38
C VAL A 154 12.63 0.27 -22.99
N LYS A 155 13.21 1.31 -22.38
CA LYS A 155 13.70 1.29 -21.01
C LYS A 155 12.62 1.87 -20.09
N PHE A 156 12.22 1.14 -19.08
CA PHE A 156 11.26 1.59 -18.07
C PHE A 156 11.96 2.12 -16.83
N ALA A 157 11.32 3.07 -16.17
CA ALA A 157 11.69 3.56 -14.85
C ALA A 157 10.49 3.47 -13.89
N GLY A 158 10.75 3.17 -12.62
CA GLY A 158 9.71 3.16 -11.57
C GLY A 158 10.29 3.34 -10.18
N GLY A 159 9.41 3.56 -9.21
CA GLY A 159 9.75 3.83 -7.81
C GLY A 159 10.03 2.57 -6.98
N SER A 160 9.75 1.37 -7.50
CA SER A 160 10.01 0.13 -6.78
C SER A 160 11.36 -0.49 -7.18
N ALA A 161 11.91 -1.33 -6.30
CA ALA A 161 13.13 -2.08 -6.60
C ALA A 161 12.94 -3.00 -7.81
N ASN A 162 14.06 -3.39 -8.44
CA ASN A 162 14.03 -4.33 -9.57
C ASN A 162 13.35 -5.65 -9.16
N GLY A 163 12.42 -6.13 -9.98
CA GLY A 163 11.51 -7.24 -9.65
C GLY A 163 10.33 -6.83 -8.75
N GLY A 164 10.29 -5.60 -8.25
CA GLY A 164 9.18 -5.08 -7.44
C GLY A 164 7.91 -4.85 -8.25
N TRP A 165 6.87 -4.30 -7.60
CA TRP A 165 5.53 -4.25 -8.17
C TRP A 165 5.46 -3.40 -9.45
N ASP A 166 6.19 -2.27 -9.53
CA ASP A 166 6.22 -1.46 -10.76
C ASP A 166 6.84 -2.22 -11.92
N HIS A 167 7.95 -2.94 -11.69
CA HIS A 167 8.54 -3.79 -12.72
C HIS A 167 7.58 -4.92 -13.13
N LEU A 168 6.90 -5.56 -12.16
CA LEU A 168 5.91 -6.61 -12.43
C LEU A 168 4.77 -6.10 -13.31
N LYS A 169 4.27 -4.90 -13.09
CA LYS A 169 3.20 -4.28 -13.90
C LYS A 169 3.59 -4.23 -15.40
N VAL A 170 4.82 -3.85 -15.69
CA VAL A 170 5.35 -3.87 -17.08
C VAL A 170 5.36 -5.28 -17.64
N LEU A 171 5.87 -6.25 -16.88
CA LEU A 171 6.00 -7.64 -17.34
C LEU A 171 4.63 -8.29 -17.55
N ILE A 172 3.63 -7.97 -16.71
CA ILE A 172 2.24 -8.40 -16.86
C ILE A 172 1.65 -7.84 -18.16
N ALA A 173 1.80 -6.53 -18.39
CA ALA A 173 1.29 -5.88 -19.59
C ALA A 173 1.99 -6.40 -20.87
N ALA A 174 3.29 -6.54 -20.84
CA ALA A 174 4.08 -7.08 -21.94
C ALA A 174 3.71 -8.54 -22.25
N LYS A 175 3.54 -9.38 -21.22
CA LYS A 175 3.07 -10.77 -21.38
C LYS A 175 1.69 -10.82 -22.01
N ALA A 176 0.73 -10.04 -21.48
CA ALA A 176 -0.62 -9.97 -22.03
C ALA A 176 -0.66 -9.46 -23.48
N ALA A 177 0.28 -8.58 -23.83
CA ALA A 177 0.47 -8.13 -25.21
C ALA A 177 1.14 -9.17 -26.11
N GLY A 178 1.69 -10.27 -25.59
CA GLY A 178 2.39 -11.31 -26.35
C GLY A 178 3.85 -10.96 -26.66
N VAL A 179 4.51 -10.17 -25.80
CA VAL A 179 5.97 -9.95 -25.86
C VAL A 179 6.68 -11.19 -25.33
N GLU A 180 7.71 -11.66 -26.06
CA GLU A 180 8.56 -12.77 -25.65
C GLU A 180 9.82 -12.27 -24.89
N ASN A 181 10.50 -13.17 -24.17
CA ASN A 181 11.73 -12.87 -23.45
C ASN A 181 11.62 -11.71 -22.44
N LEU A 182 10.56 -11.69 -21.66
CA LEU A 182 10.22 -10.66 -20.67
C LEU A 182 11.40 -10.22 -19.76
N PRO A 183 12.28 -11.11 -19.26
CA PRO A 183 13.42 -10.71 -18.43
C PRO A 183 14.46 -9.82 -19.15
N ARG A 184 14.35 -9.63 -20.47
CA ARG A 184 15.23 -8.74 -21.24
C ARG A 184 14.72 -7.30 -21.31
N ILE A 185 13.51 -7.01 -20.85
CA ILE A 185 12.96 -5.66 -20.79
C ILE A 185 13.74 -4.87 -19.73
N PRO A 186 14.42 -3.77 -20.09
CA PRO A 186 15.19 -3.00 -19.13
C PRO A 186 14.29 -2.23 -18.16
N TYR A 187 14.60 -2.33 -16.87
CA TYR A 187 13.92 -1.57 -15.83
C TYR A 187 14.95 -0.90 -14.91
N LEU A 188 14.80 0.40 -14.69
CA LEU A 188 15.63 1.21 -13.82
C LEU A 188 14.83 1.58 -12.57
N SER A 189 15.34 1.18 -11.41
CA SER A 189 14.74 1.43 -10.11
C SER A 189 15.21 2.76 -9.55
N TYR A 190 14.26 3.57 -9.06
CA TYR A 190 14.48 4.79 -8.29
C TYR A 190 13.83 4.66 -6.92
N ASN A 191 14.08 5.62 -6.01
CA ASN A 191 13.53 5.56 -4.64
C ASN A 191 12.04 5.96 -4.55
N ASN A 192 11.53 6.65 -5.57
CA ASN A 192 10.12 7.02 -5.71
C ASN A 192 9.74 7.28 -7.18
N GLY A 193 8.43 7.36 -7.45
CA GLY A 193 7.92 7.60 -8.79
C GLY A 193 8.26 8.99 -9.34
N GLY A 194 8.31 10.02 -8.48
CA GLY A 194 8.65 11.39 -8.91
C GLY A 194 10.06 11.50 -9.50
N GLU A 195 11.03 10.83 -8.87
CA GLU A 195 12.40 10.74 -9.39
C GLU A 195 12.43 10.01 -10.74
N ALA A 196 11.74 8.86 -10.84
CA ALA A 196 11.64 8.10 -12.08
C ALA A 196 10.99 8.91 -13.22
N MET A 197 9.89 9.61 -12.94
CA MET A 197 9.21 10.47 -13.93
C MET A 197 10.09 11.62 -14.41
N THR A 198 10.88 12.21 -13.53
CA THR A 198 11.86 13.26 -13.91
C THR A 198 12.86 12.75 -14.94
N GLN A 199 13.31 11.49 -14.82
CA GLN A 199 14.22 10.89 -15.81
C GLN A 199 13.53 10.63 -17.16
N VAL A 200 12.25 10.24 -17.12
CA VAL A 200 11.45 10.04 -18.36
C VAL A 200 11.22 11.37 -19.08
N ILE A 201 10.86 12.42 -18.36
CA ILE A 201 10.66 13.77 -18.92
C ILE A 201 11.97 14.31 -19.48
N GLY A 202 13.09 14.05 -18.80
CA GLY A 202 14.43 14.42 -19.25
C GLY A 202 14.98 13.61 -20.43
N GLY A 203 14.24 12.58 -20.92
CA GLY A 203 14.64 11.74 -22.05
C GLY A 203 15.78 10.75 -21.74
N HIS A 204 16.09 10.51 -20.47
CA HIS A 204 17.12 9.53 -20.03
C HIS A 204 16.58 8.10 -20.03
N VAL A 205 15.27 7.95 -19.89
CA VAL A 205 14.52 6.70 -19.87
C VAL A 205 13.25 6.89 -20.73
N ASP A 206 12.76 5.83 -21.38
CA ASP A 206 11.73 5.94 -22.40
C ASP A 206 10.32 5.98 -21.81
N ALA A 207 10.05 5.22 -20.75
CA ALA A 207 8.72 5.07 -20.16
C ALA A 207 8.76 4.98 -18.62
N PHE A 208 7.72 5.48 -17.99
CA PHE A 208 7.45 5.36 -16.56
C PHE A 208 6.44 4.23 -16.31
N THR A 209 6.65 3.51 -15.22
CA THR A 209 5.68 2.61 -14.61
C THR A 209 5.65 2.85 -13.11
N GLY A 210 4.49 3.10 -12.59
CA GLY A 210 4.23 3.41 -11.18
C GLY A 210 2.74 3.43 -10.95
N ASP A 211 2.28 4.26 -10.03
CA ASP A 211 0.86 4.38 -9.69
C ASP A 211 0.31 5.75 -10.12
N ILE A 212 -1.00 5.82 -10.39
CA ILE A 212 -1.64 7.03 -10.91
C ILE A 212 -1.53 8.20 -9.94
N THR A 213 -1.60 7.96 -8.61
CA THR A 213 -1.49 9.01 -7.59
C THR A 213 -0.14 9.73 -7.64
N GLU A 214 0.92 9.09 -8.10
CA GLU A 214 2.24 9.70 -8.24
C GLU A 214 2.35 10.60 -9.48
N THR A 215 1.47 10.44 -10.47
CA THR A 215 1.58 11.11 -11.78
C THR A 215 0.85 12.46 -11.86
N GLN A 216 -0.02 12.80 -10.91
CA GLN A 216 -0.97 13.92 -11.05
C GLN A 216 -0.31 15.26 -11.37
N GLY A 217 0.70 15.68 -10.60
CA GLY A 217 1.39 16.95 -10.84
C GLY A 217 2.05 17.04 -12.22
N PHE A 218 2.52 15.93 -12.77
CA PHE A 218 3.14 15.86 -14.09
C PHE A 218 2.09 15.79 -15.23
N LEU A 219 0.90 15.26 -14.94
CA LEU A 219 -0.23 15.32 -15.87
C LEU A 219 -0.79 16.74 -15.97
N GLU A 220 -0.94 17.42 -14.82
CA GLU A 220 -1.38 18.82 -14.77
C GLU A 220 -0.43 19.77 -15.51
N SER A 221 0.89 19.55 -15.40
CA SER A 221 1.90 20.32 -16.13
C SER A 221 1.92 19.98 -17.64
N GLY A 222 1.32 18.87 -18.05
CA GLY A 222 1.32 18.39 -19.43
C GLY A 222 2.65 17.82 -19.91
N ASP A 223 3.57 17.47 -19.00
CA ASP A 223 4.91 16.94 -19.33
C ASP A 223 4.92 15.42 -19.53
N LEU A 224 3.89 14.74 -19.01
CA LEU A 224 3.67 13.30 -19.17
C LEU A 224 2.39 13.02 -19.97
N ARG A 225 2.43 11.92 -20.70
CA ARG A 225 1.27 11.26 -21.28
C ARG A 225 1.12 9.86 -20.71
N VAL A 226 -0.01 9.59 -20.04
CA VAL A 226 -0.35 8.23 -19.62
C VAL A 226 -0.91 7.48 -20.82
N LEU A 227 -0.25 6.40 -21.22
CA LEU A 227 -0.67 5.56 -22.35
C LEU A 227 -1.79 4.61 -21.97
N ALA A 228 -1.77 4.12 -20.71
CA ALA A 228 -2.83 3.30 -20.16
C ALA A 228 -2.79 3.29 -18.63
N VAL A 229 -3.98 3.17 -18.02
CA VAL A 229 -4.14 2.75 -16.65
C VAL A 229 -4.38 1.23 -16.62
N LEU A 230 -3.78 0.55 -15.65
CA LEU A 230 -3.88 -0.91 -15.48
C LEU A 230 -5.03 -1.25 -14.52
N SER A 231 -6.24 -0.86 -14.88
CA SER A 231 -7.48 -1.12 -14.14
C SER A 231 -8.50 -1.83 -15.03
N ASP A 232 -9.50 -2.45 -14.40
CA ASP A 232 -10.59 -3.10 -15.13
C ASP A 232 -11.45 -2.11 -15.90
N GLU A 233 -11.68 -0.93 -15.31
CA GLU A 233 -12.47 0.17 -15.85
C GLU A 233 -11.67 1.47 -15.74
N ARG A 234 -12.09 2.51 -16.49
CA ARG A 234 -11.50 3.84 -16.40
C ARG A 234 -11.66 4.42 -15.00
N LEU A 235 -10.65 5.17 -14.57
CA LEU A 235 -10.69 5.86 -13.29
C LEU A 235 -11.70 7.03 -13.33
N PRO A 236 -12.29 7.41 -12.19
CA PRO A 236 -13.28 8.49 -12.15
C PRO A 236 -12.65 9.90 -12.21
N GLY A 237 -13.50 10.90 -12.40
CA GLY A 237 -13.14 12.32 -12.32
C GLY A 237 -12.23 12.76 -13.45
N ASP A 238 -11.21 13.53 -13.14
CA ASP A 238 -10.28 14.13 -14.12
C ASP A 238 -9.39 13.08 -14.82
N LEU A 239 -9.41 11.83 -14.35
CA LEU A 239 -8.68 10.71 -14.92
C LEU A 239 -9.51 9.86 -15.90
N ALA A 240 -10.80 10.19 -16.10
CA ALA A 240 -11.73 9.40 -16.90
C ALA A 240 -11.37 9.35 -18.40
N ASP A 241 -10.59 10.30 -18.88
CA ASP A 241 -10.14 10.33 -20.28
C ASP A 241 -8.96 9.39 -20.56
N ILE A 242 -8.29 8.86 -19.52
CA ILE A 242 -7.17 7.94 -19.65
C ILE A 242 -7.70 6.54 -19.99
N PRO A 243 -7.30 5.94 -21.13
CA PRO A 243 -7.77 4.62 -21.50
C PRO A 243 -7.16 3.54 -20.61
N THR A 244 -7.88 2.43 -20.42
CA THR A 244 -7.32 1.24 -19.77
C THR A 244 -6.47 0.42 -20.76
N ALA A 245 -5.61 -0.47 -20.22
CA ALA A 245 -4.92 -1.45 -21.06
C ALA A 245 -5.91 -2.41 -21.73
N LYS A 246 -6.99 -2.78 -21.03
CA LYS A 246 -8.06 -3.64 -21.56
C LYS A 246 -8.80 -3.04 -22.75
N GLU A 247 -9.09 -1.74 -22.72
CA GLU A 247 -9.70 -1.03 -23.87
C GLU A 247 -8.79 -1.07 -25.12
N GLN A 248 -7.47 -1.21 -24.91
CA GLN A 248 -6.49 -1.35 -26.00
C GLN A 248 -6.20 -2.81 -26.36
N GLY A 249 -7.00 -3.77 -25.83
CA GLY A 249 -6.89 -5.20 -26.15
C GLY A 249 -5.81 -5.94 -25.34
N ILE A 250 -5.22 -5.30 -24.33
CA ILE A 250 -4.18 -5.88 -23.47
C ILE A 250 -4.81 -6.18 -22.09
N ASP A 251 -5.06 -7.46 -21.80
CA ASP A 251 -5.67 -7.90 -20.54
C ASP A 251 -4.66 -7.83 -19.39
N ALA A 252 -4.38 -6.63 -18.92
CA ALA A 252 -3.45 -6.35 -17.84
C ALA A 252 -4.10 -5.46 -16.78
N VAL A 253 -4.09 -5.95 -15.53
CA VAL A 253 -4.56 -5.23 -14.34
C VAL A 253 -3.46 -5.25 -13.30
N GLY A 254 -3.20 -4.08 -12.70
CA GLY A 254 -2.10 -3.90 -11.75
C GLY A 254 -2.53 -3.07 -10.53
N PRO A 255 -3.46 -3.57 -9.69
CA PRO A 255 -3.88 -2.86 -8.49
C PRO A 255 -2.76 -2.87 -7.45
N ASN A 256 -2.56 -1.72 -6.83
CA ASN A 256 -1.64 -1.55 -5.72
C ASN A 256 -2.45 -1.07 -4.52
N TRP A 257 -2.95 -1.99 -3.69
CA TRP A 257 -3.69 -1.59 -2.49
C TRP A 257 -2.79 -0.76 -1.56
N ARG A 258 -3.38 0.13 -0.82
CA ARG A 258 -2.76 0.96 0.21
C ARG A 258 -3.30 0.54 1.56
N GLY A 259 -2.44 0.34 2.54
CA GLY A 259 -2.84 -0.09 3.88
C GLY A 259 -1.66 -0.09 4.83
N PHE A 260 -1.81 -0.82 5.95
CA PHE A 260 -0.86 -0.78 7.04
C PHE A 260 -0.61 -2.14 7.65
N TYR A 261 0.58 -2.26 8.22
CA TYR A 261 0.89 -3.23 9.25
C TYR A 261 1.47 -2.54 10.49
N MET A 262 1.45 -3.25 11.61
CA MET A 262 2.00 -2.83 12.89
C MET A 262 3.02 -3.86 13.40
N PRO A 263 3.88 -3.49 14.36
CA PRO A 263 4.78 -4.44 15.01
C PRO A 263 4.05 -5.65 15.60
N SER A 264 4.76 -6.78 15.74
CA SER A 264 4.30 -7.90 16.56
C SER A 264 4.35 -7.54 18.05
N ASP A 265 3.78 -8.42 18.88
CA ASP A 265 3.84 -8.34 20.34
C ASP A 265 3.15 -7.11 20.95
N ILE A 266 2.19 -6.49 20.22
CA ILE A 266 1.26 -5.48 20.75
C ILE A 266 0.06 -6.18 21.40
N ASP A 267 -0.58 -5.50 22.36
CA ASP A 267 -1.80 -6.02 22.99
C ASP A 267 -2.95 -6.11 21.98
N GLU A 268 -3.82 -7.11 22.15
CA GLU A 268 -4.96 -7.31 21.21
C GLU A 268 -5.92 -6.13 21.21
N ASP A 269 -6.12 -5.45 22.37
CA ASP A 269 -6.96 -4.25 22.46
C ASP A 269 -6.37 -3.11 21.63
N ALA A 270 -5.04 -2.96 21.60
CA ALA A 270 -4.37 -1.96 20.76
C ALA A 270 -4.51 -2.29 19.27
N LYS A 271 -4.32 -3.55 18.91
CA LYS A 271 -4.52 -4.02 17.54
C LYS A 271 -5.96 -3.79 17.08
N GLN A 272 -6.95 -4.16 17.90
CA GLN A 272 -8.35 -3.97 17.57
C GLN A 272 -8.69 -2.49 17.41
N TYR A 273 -8.18 -1.62 18.28
CA TYR A 273 -8.36 -0.17 18.14
C TYR A 273 -7.91 0.32 16.75
N TRP A 274 -6.70 -0.09 16.30
CA TRP A 274 -6.19 0.35 15.02
C TRP A 274 -6.96 -0.23 13.83
N VAL A 275 -7.46 -1.46 13.96
CA VAL A 275 -8.37 -2.06 12.98
C VAL A 275 -9.63 -1.20 12.87
N ASP A 276 -10.29 -0.92 14.00
CA ASP A 276 -11.53 -0.12 14.05
C ASP A 276 -11.29 1.32 13.54
N ALA A 277 -10.14 1.92 13.87
CA ALA A 277 -9.77 3.25 13.40
C ALA A 277 -9.55 3.31 11.88
N VAL A 278 -8.99 2.26 11.28
CA VAL A 278 -8.84 2.14 9.82
C VAL A 278 -10.20 1.94 9.15
N ASP A 279 -11.10 1.14 9.73
CA ASP A 279 -12.46 0.93 9.24
C ASP A 279 -13.28 2.23 9.29
N GLU A 280 -13.22 2.97 10.41
CA GLU A 280 -13.90 4.27 10.57
C GLU A 280 -13.33 5.31 9.58
N LEU A 281 -12.01 5.40 9.47
CA LEU A 281 -11.36 6.27 8.49
C LEU A 281 -11.86 5.95 7.07
N TYR A 282 -11.85 4.67 6.68
CA TYR A 282 -12.28 4.28 5.34
C TYR A 282 -13.74 4.64 5.05
N ALA A 283 -14.62 4.49 6.04
CA ALA A 283 -16.04 4.83 5.93
C ALA A 283 -16.30 6.34 5.88
N SER A 284 -15.35 7.19 6.30
CA SER A 284 -15.52 8.64 6.46
C SER A 284 -15.66 9.38 5.12
N ASP A 285 -16.35 10.51 5.15
CA ASP A 285 -16.46 11.38 3.99
C ASP A 285 -15.14 12.10 3.66
N GLN A 286 -14.30 12.35 4.69
CA GLN A 286 -12.96 12.90 4.54
C GLN A 286 -12.10 11.97 3.68
N TRP A 287 -12.07 10.68 4.00
CA TRP A 287 -11.29 9.71 3.21
C TRP A 287 -11.85 9.49 1.81
N LYS A 288 -13.16 9.43 1.65
CA LYS A 288 -13.79 9.36 0.31
C LYS A 288 -13.40 10.55 -0.57
N LYS A 289 -13.27 11.75 0.02
CA LYS A 289 -12.78 12.93 -0.69
C LYS A 289 -11.31 12.78 -1.09
N VAL A 290 -10.45 12.26 -0.18
CA VAL A 290 -9.04 11.97 -0.49
C VAL A 290 -8.94 10.96 -1.63
N MET A 291 -9.66 9.84 -1.56
CA MET A 291 -9.68 8.84 -2.63
C MET A 291 -10.06 9.45 -3.96
N LYS A 292 -11.17 10.17 -4.00
CA LYS A 292 -11.67 10.80 -5.24
C LYS A 292 -10.67 11.79 -5.84
N SER A 293 -10.06 12.63 -5.00
CA SER A 293 -9.12 13.67 -5.46
C SER A 293 -7.78 13.10 -5.95
N ASN A 294 -7.45 11.86 -5.57
CA ASN A 294 -6.18 11.24 -5.91
C ASN A 294 -6.34 10.00 -6.82
N GLY A 295 -7.54 9.71 -7.31
CA GLY A 295 -7.78 8.56 -8.19
C GLY A 295 -7.69 7.20 -7.51
N LEU A 296 -7.75 7.15 -6.17
CA LEU A 296 -7.82 5.88 -5.45
C LEU A 296 -9.21 5.25 -5.64
N MET A 297 -9.21 3.97 -5.92
CA MET A 297 -10.42 3.17 -6.06
C MET A 297 -10.77 2.47 -4.73
N PRO A 298 -12.06 2.19 -4.50
CA PRO A 298 -12.48 1.45 -3.33
C PRO A 298 -11.80 0.08 -3.25
N PHE A 299 -11.12 -0.16 -2.13
CA PHE A 299 -10.55 -1.45 -1.78
C PHE A 299 -10.38 -1.51 -0.26
N HIS A 300 -11.21 -2.31 0.38
CA HIS A 300 -11.20 -2.45 1.83
C HIS A 300 -11.74 -3.85 2.17
N PRO A 301 -10.90 -4.88 2.10
CA PRO A 301 -11.27 -6.21 2.57
C PRO A 301 -11.67 -6.15 4.04
N ASP A 302 -12.58 -7.02 4.47
CA ASP A 302 -12.93 -7.17 5.87
C ASP A 302 -11.65 -7.26 6.72
N SER A 303 -11.55 -6.42 7.74
CA SER A 303 -10.33 -6.28 8.55
C SER A 303 -9.98 -7.59 9.27
N GLY A 304 -10.99 -8.40 9.65
CA GLY A 304 -10.80 -9.75 10.18
C GLY A 304 -10.18 -10.74 9.17
N GLU A 305 -10.31 -10.48 7.87
CA GLU A 305 -9.81 -11.32 6.79
C GLU A 305 -8.54 -10.75 6.14
N PHE A 306 -8.13 -9.52 6.48
CA PHE A 306 -7.02 -8.86 5.79
C PHE A 306 -5.69 -9.61 5.88
N GLN A 307 -5.38 -10.21 7.03
CA GLN A 307 -4.21 -11.08 7.19
C GLN A 307 -4.26 -12.28 6.22
N ALA A 308 -5.42 -12.91 6.04
CA ALA A 308 -5.60 -14.03 5.12
C ALA A 308 -5.47 -13.56 3.66
N PHE A 309 -6.05 -12.41 3.32
CA PHE A 309 -5.89 -11.78 2.01
C PHE A 309 -4.41 -11.55 1.67
N VAL A 310 -3.62 -10.96 2.59
CA VAL A 310 -2.18 -10.73 2.39
C VAL A 310 -1.43 -12.03 2.12
N LYS A 311 -1.69 -13.08 2.88
CA LYS A 311 -1.07 -14.40 2.68
C LYS A 311 -1.42 -15.01 1.32
N GLN A 312 -2.67 -14.93 0.93
CA GLN A 312 -3.11 -15.42 -0.38
C GLN A 312 -2.42 -14.64 -1.51
N GLN A 313 -2.38 -13.31 -1.42
CA GLN A 313 -1.73 -12.46 -2.41
C GLN A 313 -0.22 -12.78 -2.54
N ILE A 314 0.47 -13.05 -1.43
CA ILE A 314 1.88 -13.47 -1.46
C ILE A 314 2.04 -14.74 -2.27
N ASN A 315 1.19 -15.75 -2.08
CA ASN A 315 1.23 -17.00 -2.83
C ASN A 315 0.96 -16.79 -4.33
N ASP A 316 -0.01 -15.94 -4.67
CA ASP A 316 -0.36 -15.63 -6.05
C ASP A 316 0.77 -14.90 -6.77
N ILE A 317 1.37 -13.89 -6.11
CA ILE A 317 2.51 -13.15 -6.66
C ILE A 317 3.76 -14.04 -6.78
N GLN A 318 3.99 -14.95 -5.84
CA GLN A 318 5.09 -15.90 -5.95
C GLN A 318 4.93 -16.79 -7.18
N SER A 319 3.73 -17.32 -7.40
CA SER A 319 3.40 -18.14 -8.57
C SER A 319 3.59 -17.35 -9.87
N LEU A 320 3.09 -16.12 -9.93
CA LEU A 320 3.28 -15.22 -11.08
C LEU A 320 4.76 -14.90 -11.31
N SER A 321 5.52 -14.59 -10.26
CA SER A 321 6.95 -14.25 -10.38
C SER A 321 7.78 -15.42 -10.91
N LYS A 322 7.41 -16.67 -10.58
CA LYS A 322 8.01 -17.89 -11.19
C LYS A 322 7.64 -18.01 -12.65
N GLU A 323 6.36 -17.84 -12.99
CA GLU A 323 5.85 -17.98 -14.34
C GLU A 323 6.53 -17.01 -15.33
N ILE A 324 6.78 -15.77 -14.91
CA ILE A 324 7.45 -14.75 -15.73
C ILE A 324 8.99 -14.75 -15.62
N GLY A 325 9.56 -15.70 -14.85
CA GLY A 325 11.01 -15.92 -14.77
C GLY A 325 11.79 -14.93 -13.89
N LEU A 326 11.12 -14.25 -12.95
CA LEU A 326 11.78 -13.35 -11.99
C LEU A 326 12.41 -14.10 -10.81
N ILE A 327 11.84 -15.22 -10.41
CA ILE A 327 12.36 -16.11 -9.36
C ILE A 327 12.30 -17.56 -9.83
N GLN A 328 13.05 -18.44 -9.16
CA GLN A 328 13.13 -19.88 -9.46
C GLN A 328 12.05 -20.69 -8.74
#